data_ee9da0d3d18d4791c67e8b40bb9cf64e
#
_entry.id   ee9da0d3d18d4791c67e8b40bb9cf64e
#
_cell.length_a   1.000
_cell.length_b   1.000
_cell.length_c   1.000
_cell.angle_alpha   90.00
_cell.angle_beta   90.00
_cell.angle_gamma   90.00
#
_symmetry.space_group_name_H-M   'P 1'
#
loop_
_entity.id
_entity.type
_entity.pdbx_description
1 polymer ?
#
loop_
_entity_poly.entity_id
_entity_poly.type
_entity_poly.pdbx_seq_one_letter_code
_entity_poly.pdbx_strand_id
1 'polypeptide(L)'
;VAPTGIAALNANGVTIHSMFQLPFGAFIPDHSDPQFFESTKFETKSTLKRHFKMNGVKKAVIRNMELLIIDEVSMLRADLLDAMDFMMQTVRKNSFPFGGVQILFIGDLLQLPPVVKDEEWRILRNHYRGKFFFHAQVLVQFPPLYIELSHIYRQTDERFISVLNHLRNNQITNQDIATLNQFVKPDFDLRANKGFICLTTHNAKAD
;
A
#
# COMPACT_ATOMS: atom_id res chain seq x y z
N VAL A 1 3.73 -4.00 -9.25
CA VAL A 1 3.19 -2.65 -8.94
C VAL A 1 3.40 -2.30 -7.49
N ALA A 2 3.28 -1.01 -7.12
CA ALA A 2 3.36 -0.58 -5.72
C ALA A 2 2.42 0.61 -5.43
N PRO A 3 2.07 0.87 -4.16
CA PRO A 3 1.21 1.99 -3.77
C PRO A 3 1.84 3.36 -4.02
N THR A 4 3.17 3.49 -3.89
CA THR A 4 3.91 4.76 -4.03
C THR A 4 4.86 4.75 -5.22
N GLY A 5 5.23 5.96 -5.71
CA GLY A 5 6.17 6.10 -6.83
C GLY A 5 7.56 5.55 -6.52
N ILE A 6 8.08 5.79 -5.31
CA ILE A 6 9.41 5.33 -4.90
C ILE A 6 9.44 3.79 -4.82
N ALA A 7 8.44 3.17 -4.19
CA ALA A 7 8.33 1.72 -4.12
C ALA A 7 8.20 1.10 -5.52
N ALA A 8 7.43 1.72 -6.41
CA ALA A 8 7.29 1.27 -7.79
C ALA A 8 8.62 1.32 -8.56
N LEU A 9 9.41 2.38 -8.39
CA LEU A 9 10.74 2.49 -8.99
C LEU A 9 11.70 1.41 -8.46
N ASN A 10 11.72 1.19 -7.16
CA ASN A 10 12.56 0.17 -6.54
C ASN A 10 12.22 -1.25 -7.01
N ALA A 11 10.94 -1.51 -7.25
CA ALA A 11 10.45 -2.79 -7.78
C ALA A 11 10.55 -2.91 -9.31
N ASN A 12 11.18 -1.95 -10.02
CA ASN A 12 11.21 -1.85 -11.48
C ASN A 12 9.80 -1.96 -12.09
N GLY A 13 8.82 -1.37 -11.44
CA GLY A 13 7.42 -1.42 -11.82
C GLY A 13 6.78 -0.04 -11.98
N VAL A 14 5.47 0.00 -11.89
CA VAL A 14 4.67 1.23 -11.95
C VAL A 14 3.74 1.31 -10.75
N THR A 15 3.21 2.51 -10.46
CA THR A 15 2.21 2.65 -9.40
C THR A 15 0.90 1.97 -9.76
N ILE A 16 0.17 1.51 -8.73
CA ILE A 16 -1.16 0.93 -8.87
C ILE A 16 -2.10 1.85 -9.66
N HIS A 17 -2.15 3.14 -9.30
CA HIS A 17 -2.97 4.13 -10.00
C HIS A 17 -2.61 4.24 -11.48
N SER A 18 -1.31 4.22 -11.81
CA SER A 18 -0.88 4.27 -13.21
C SER A 18 -1.24 3.01 -13.98
N MET A 19 -1.03 1.83 -13.38
CA MET A 19 -1.30 0.55 -14.04
C MET A 19 -2.78 0.37 -14.35
N PHE A 20 -3.62 0.58 -13.37
CA PHE A 20 -5.06 0.33 -13.45
C PHE A 20 -5.86 1.58 -13.85
N GLN A 21 -5.19 2.73 -14.03
CA GLN A 21 -5.83 4.03 -14.32
C GLN A 21 -6.95 4.36 -13.33
N LEU A 22 -6.70 4.05 -12.05
CA LEU A 22 -7.65 4.38 -11.00
C LEU A 22 -7.59 5.88 -10.72
N PRO A 23 -8.73 6.55 -10.58
CA PRO A 23 -8.77 7.93 -10.12
C PRO A 23 -8.29 8.03 -8.66
N PHE A 24 -7.84 9.23 -8.28
CA PHE A 24 -7.56 9.51 -6.87
C PHE A 24 -8.88 9.66 -6.12
N GLY A 25 -8.95 9.12 -4.92
CA GLY A 25 -10.13 9.13 -4.06
C GLY A 25 -10.38 7.77 -3.46
N ALA A 26 -11.51 7.65 -2.75
CA ALA A 26 -11.91 6.41 -2.11
C ALA A 26 -12.87 5.62 -3.02
N PHE A 27 -12.85 4.30 -2.88
CA PHE A 27 -13.71 3.40 -3.63
C PHE A 27 -14.75 2.74 -2.72
N ILE A 28 -16.01 2.81 -3.13
CA ILE A 28 -17.13 2.12 -2.49
C ILE A 28 -17.50 0.90 -3.33
N PRO A 29 -17.48 -0.32 -2.76
CA PRO A 29 -17.65 -1.56 -3.52
C PRO A 29 -19.11 -1.88 -3.87
N ASP A 30 -19.93 -0.88 -4.11
CA ASP A 30 -21.33 -1.01 -4.51
C ASP A 30 -21.61 -0.38 -5.88
N HIS A 31 -22.87 -0.40 -6.29
CA HIS A 31 -23.36 0.18 -7.53
C HIS A 31 -24.14 1.48 -7.32
N SER A 32 -24.15 2.04 -6.10
CA SER A 32 -24.85 3.28 -5.80
C SER A 32 -24.31 4.45 -6.60
N ASP A 33 -25.19 5.40 -6.93
CA ASP A 33 -24.76 6.65 -7.57
C ASP A 33 -24.22 7.59 -6.47
N PRO A 34 -23.05 8.20 -6.67
CA PRO A 34 -22.35 8.98 -5.64
C PRO A 34 -23.01 10.34 -5.34
N GLN A 35 -24.31 10.52 -5.57
CA GLN A 35 -25.04 11.78 -5.48
C GLN A 35 -25.04 12.47 -4.10
N PHE A 36 -24.47 11.87 -3.06
CA PHE A 36 -24.63 12.36 -1.68
C PHE A 36 -23.34 12.71 -0.93
N PHE A 37 -22.20 12.85 -1.60
CA PHE A 37 -20.92 13.13 -0.92
C PHE A 37 -20.33 14.47 -1.37
N GLU A 38 -20.80 15.55 -0.79
CA GLU A 38 -20.54 16.94 -1.23
C GLU A 38 -19.07 17.39 -1.20
N SER A 39 -18.17 16.74 -0.47
CA SER A 39 -16.76 17.20 -0.33
C SER A 39 -15.68 16.19 -0.71
N THR A 40 -16.00 14.91 -0.81
CA THR A 40 -15.01 13.85 -1.02
C THR A 40 -15.34 13.08 -2.30
N LYS A 41 -14.34 12.93 -3.19
CA LYS A 41 -14.49 12.11 -4.39
C LYS A 41 -14.52 10.64 -4.01
N PHE A 42 -15.68 10.02 -4.21
CA PHE A 42 -15.85 8.58 -4.14
C PHE A 42 -16.08 8.00 -5.54
N GLU A 43 -15.43 6.87 -5.79
CA GLU A 43 -15.70 6.06 -6.96
C GLU A 43 -16.49 4.82 -6.53
N THR A 44 -17.42 4.41 -7.37
CA THR A 44 -18.19 3.17 -7.24
C THR A 44 -17.90 2.25 -8.41
N LYS A 45 -18.37 1.03 -8.39
CA LYS A 45 -18.27 0.13 -9.55
C LYS A 45 -18.88 0.75 -10.81
N SER A 46 -19.98 1.49 -10.68
CA SER A 46 -20.66 2.16 -11.79
C SER A 46 -19.84 3.31 -12.36
N THR A 47 -19.26 4.17 -11.50
CA THR A 47 -18.44 5.30 -11.95
C THR A 47 -17.11 4.86 -12.50
N LEU A 48 -16.43 3.89 -11.87
CA LEU A 48 -15.20 3.32 -12.41
C LEU A 48 -15.42 2.75 -13.83
N LYS A 49 -16.50 2.01 -14.04
CA LYS A 49 -16.83 1.46 -15.35
C LYS A 49 -17.12 2.56 -16.39
N ARG A 50 -17.79 3.65 -15.99
CA ARG A 50 -18.11 4.81 -16.86
C ARG A 50 -16.86 5.60 -17.21
N HIS A 51 -15.97 5.83 -16.27
CA HIS A 51 -14.74 6.60 -16.45
C HIS A 51 -13.59 5.79 -17.04
N PHE A 52 -13.81 4.51 -17.28
CA PHE A 52 -12.78 3.59 -17.74
C PHE A 52 -12.32 3.87 -19.17
N LYS A 53 -11.24 4.63 -19.31
CA LYS A 53 -10.63 4.98 -20.62
C LYS A 53 -9.22 4.38 -20.78
N MET A 54 -9.07 3.10 -20.46
CA MET A 54 -7.77 2.44 -20.63
C MET A 54 -7.47 2.20 -22.11
N ASN A 55 -6.24 2.54 -22.53
CA ASN A 55 -5.79 2.29 -23.89
C ASN A 55 -5.62 0.80 -24.19
N GLY A 56 -5.53 0.46 -25.48
CA GLY A 56 -5.43 -0.93 -25.96
C GLY A 56 -4.23 -1.68 -25.40
N VAL A 57 -3.08 -1.01 -25.29
CA VAL A 57 -1.83 -1.61 -24.77
C VAL A 57 -1.99 -2.04 -23.31
N LYS A 58 -2.46 -1.16 -22.45
CA LYS A 58 -2.68 -1.50 -21.02
C LYS A 58 -3.74 -2.60 -20.86
N LYS A 59 -4.82 -2.57 -21.66
CA LYS A 59 -5.80 -3.66 -21.66
C LYS A 59 -5.18 -5.00 -22.07
N ALA A 60 -4.29 -4.99 -23.07
CA ALA A 60 -3.58 -6.19 -23.49
C ALA A 60 -2.66 -6.73 -22.39
N VAL A 61 -1.92 -5.85 -21.70
CA VAL A 61 -1.11 -6.25 -20.55
C VAL A 61 -1.95 -6.94 -19.47
N ILE A 62 -3.07 -6.34 -19.06
CA ILE A 62 -3.94 -6.93 -18.02
C ILE A 62 -4.58 -8.25 -18.50
N ARG A 63 -4.95 -8.36 -19.77
CA ARG A 63 -5.53 -9.59 -20.32
C ARG A 63 -4.56 -10.77 -20.35
N ASN A 64 -3.29 -10.50 -20.64
CA ASN A 64 -2.25 -11.52 -20.74
C ASN A 64 -1.45 -11.71 -19.45
N MET A 65 -1.81 -10.98 -18.39
CA MET A 65 -1.14 -11.09 -17.10
C MET A 65 -1.46 -12.43 -16.44
N GLU A 66 -0.44 -13.15 -15.99
CA GLU A 66 -0.56 -14.41 -15.26
C GLU A 66 -0.26 -14.22 -13.77
N LEU A 67 0.66 -13.31 -13.46
CA LEU A 67 1.06 -12.97 -12.10
C LEU A 67 1.09 -11.45 -11.92
N LEU A 68 0.49 -10.96 -10.84
CA LEU A 68 0.62 -9.58 -10.39
C LEU A 68 1.33 -9.54 -9.04
N ILE A 69 2.50 -8.92 -9.01
CA ILE A 69 3.25 -8.67 -7.77
C ILE A 69 2.89 -7.29 -7.25
N ILE A 70 2.45 -7.21 -6.00
CA ILE A 70 2.15 -5.96 -5.29
C ILE A 70 3.16 -5.81 -4.17
N ASP A 71 4.09 -4.88 -4.33
CA ASP A 71 5.14 -4.58 -3.35
C ASP A 71 4.70 -3.47 -2.40
N GLU A 72 5.31 -3.41 -1.20
CA GLU A 72 4.98 -2.46 -0.11
C GLU A 72 3.48 -2.48 0.25
N VAL A 73 2.91 -3.68 0.35
CA VAL A 73 1.47 -3.89 0.51
C VAL A 73 0.93 -3.35 1.84
N SER A 74 1.77 -3.09 2.84
CA SER A 74 1.37 -2.45 4.10
C SER A 74 0.69 -1.10 3.91
N MET A 75 1.08 -0.37 2.86
CA MET A 75 0.51 0.94 2.51
C MET A 75 -0.72 0.85 1.62
N LEU A 76 -1.10 -0.35 1.17
CA LEU A 76 -2.24 -0.54 0.28
C LEU A 76 -3.55 -0.52 1.07
N ARG A 77 -4.49 0.32 0.64
CA ARG A 77 -5.83 0.45 1.20
C ARG A 77 -6.73 -0.70 0.74
N ALA A 78 -7.65 -1.12 1.62
CA ALA A 78 -8.64 -2.15 1.32
C ALA A 78 -9.53 -1.79 0.12
N ASP A 79 -10.04 -0.57 0.09
CA ASP A 79 -10.90 -0.09 -0.98
C ASP A 79 -10.17 0.00 -2.33
N LEU A 80 -8.88 0.37 -2.32
CA LEU A 80 -8.08 0.41 -3.54
C LEU A 80 -7.83 -0.99 -4.10
N LEU A 81 -7.65 -1.99 -3.24
CA LEU A 81 -7.51 -3.38 -3.68
C LEU A 81 -8.80 -3.92 -4.31
N ASP A 82 -9.97 -3.62 -3.74
CA ASP A 82 -11.26 -3.99 -4.34
C ASP A 82 -11.52 -3.26 -5.67
N ALA A 83 -11.07 -2.00 -5.79
CA ALA A 83 -11.10 -1.30 -7.07
C ALA A 83 -10.22 -1.98 -8.13
N MET A 84 -9.02 -2.44 -7.75
CA MET A 84 -8.14 -3.20 -8.64
C MET A 84 -8.80 -4.52 -9.07
N ASP A 85 -9.36 -5.28 -8.12
CA ASP A 85 -10.08 -6.52 -8.40
C ASP A 85 -11.19 -6.29 -9.42
N PHE A 86 -12.06 -5.32 -9.17
CA PHE A 86 -13.15 -4.97 -10.07
C PHE A 86 -12.67 -4.59 -11.48
N MET A 87 -11.59 -3.82 -11.58
CA MET A 87 -11.01 -3.44 -12.85
C MET A 87 -10.42 -4.62 -13.62
N MET A 88 -9.71 -5.51 -12.92
CA MET A 88 -9.15 -6.73 -13.53
C MET A 88 -10.25 -7.66 -14.03
N GLN A 89 -11.29 -7.91 -13.24
CA GLN A 89 -12.46 -8.69 -13.65
C GLN A 89 -13.12 -8.09 -14.91
N THR A 90 -13.29 -6.76 -14.92
CA THR A 90 -13.92 -6.04 -16.05
C THR A 90 -13.09 -6.17 -17.33
N VAL A 91 -11.77 -5.96 -17.29
CA VAL A 91 -10.89 -6.01 -18.46
C VAL A 91 -10.75 -7.43 -19.01
N ARG A 92 -10.65 -8.40 -18.12
CA ARG A 92 -10.46 -9.82 -18.47
C ARG A 92 -11.78 -10.51 -18.80
N LYS A 93 -12.92 -9.87 -18.52
CA LYS A 93 -14.27 -10.45 -18.62
C LYS A 93 -14.37 -11.79 -17.85
N ASN A 94 -13.81 -11.83 -16.67
CA ASN A 94 -13.73 -12.99 -15.81
C ASN A 94 -14.09 -12.57 -14.37
N SER A 95 -15.09 -13.20 -13.77
CA SER A 95 -15.61 -12.90 -12.43
C SER A 95 -14.83 -13.55 -11.28
N PHE A 96 -13.84 -14.38 -11.56
CA PHE A 96 -12.94 -14.88 -10.51
C PHE A 96 -12.14 -13.73 -9.88
N PRO A 97 -11.71 -13.85 -8.62
CA PRO A 97 -10.87 -12.86 -7.97
C PRO A 97 -9.72 -12.41 -8.88
N PHE A 98 -9.54 -11.11 -8.98
CA PHE A 98 -8.55 -10.47 -9.85
C PHE A 98 -8.61 -10.91 -11.33
N GLY A 99 -9.80 -11.30 -11.79
CA GLY A 99 -9.99 -11.82 -13.15
C GLY A 99 -9.23 -13.14 -13.40
N GLY A 100 -8.97 -13.93 -12.36
CA GLY A 100 -8.24 -15.20 -12.41
C GLY A 100 -6.72 -15.04 -12.49
N VAL A 101 -6.16 -13.87 -12.17
CA VAL A 101 -4.71 -13.64 -12.08
C VAL A 101 -4.21 -14.05 -10.71
N GLN A 102 -3.07 -14.73 -10.65
CA GLN A 102 -2.37 -14.98 -9.39
C GLN A 102 -1.83 -13.68 -8.81
N ILE A 103 -2.04 -13.43 -7.51
CA ILE A 103 -1.53 -12.24 -6.83
C ILE A 103 -0.46 -12.65 -5.82
N LEU A 104 0.67 -11.94 -5.84
CA LEU A 104 1.70 -12.03 -4.82
C LEU A 104 1.77 -10.69 -4.08
N PHE A 105 1.42 -10.72 -2.80
CA PHE A 105 1.54 -9.58 -1.89
C PHE A 105 2.88 -9.64 -1.17
N ILE A 106 3.66 -8.56 -1.23
CA ILE A 106 4.96 -8.44 -0.56
C ILE A 106 4.94 -7.20 0.32
N GLY A 107 5.39 -7.30 1.56
CA GLY A 107 5.49 -6.15 2.46
C GLY A 107 5.63 -6.55 3.93
N ASP A 108 5.71 -5.54 4.77
CA ASP A 108 5.81 -5.68 6.21
C ASP A 108 4.70 -4.88 6.90
N LEU A 109 3.74 -5.57 7.51
CA LEU A 109 2.56 -4.96 8.14
C LEU A 109 2.88 -4.09 9.37
N LEU A 110 4.10 -4.18 9.90
CA LEU A 110 4.58 -3.35 11.02
C LEU A 110 5.27 -2.06 10.54
N GLN A 111 5.44 -1.89 9.23
CA GLN A 111 5.89 -0.64 8.63
C GLN A 111 4.72 0.34 8.42
N LEU A 112 4.88 1.30 7.50
CA LEU A 112 3.91 2.38 7.34
C LEU A 112 2.52 1.85 6.96
N PRO A 113 1.47 2.25 7.69
CA PRO A 113 0.09 1.85 7.39
C PRO A 113 -0.49 2.64 6.21
N PRO A 114 -1.65 2.21 5.68
CA PRO A 114 -2.35 2.95 4.65
C PRO A 114 -2.81 4.32 5.17
N VAL A 115 -2.62 5.35 4.35
CA VAL A 115 -3.11 6.70 4.65
C VAL A 115 -4.53 6.84 4.11
N VAL A 116 -5.48 7.09 5.02
CA VAL A 116 -6.89 7.34 4.70
C VAL A 116 -7.32 8.57 5.48
N LYS A 117 -7.86 9.58 4.79
CA LYS A 117 -8.39 10.79 5.43
C LYS A 117 -9.59 10.44 6.32
N ASP A 118 -9.78 11.19 7.40
CA ASP A 118 -10.87 10.91 8.34
C ASP A 118 -12.26 11.05 7.68
N GLU A 119 -12.42 11.97 6.74
CA GLU A 119 -13.63 12.15 5.95
C GLU A 119 -13.93 10.90 5.09
N GLU A 120 -12.91 10.37 4.42
CA GLU A 120 -13.03 9.12 3.66
C GLU A 120 -13.35 7.94 4.57
N TRP A 121 -12.67 7.85 5.73
CA TRP A 121 -12.87 6.75 6.65
C TRP A 121 -14.26 6.71 7.28
N ARG A 122 -14.88 7.86 7.53
CA ARG A 122 -16.28 7.93 8.02
C ARG A 122 -17.26 7.16 7.13
N ILE A 123 -16.99 7.09 5.85
CA ILE A 123 -17.81 6.39 4.85
C ILE A 123 -17.33 4.98 4.64
N LEU A 124 -16.01 4.79 4.42
CA LEU A 124 -15.42 3.49 4.15
C LEU A 124 -15.62 2.48 5.27
N ARG A 125 -15.67 2.90 6.53
CA ARG A 125 -15.93 2.03 7.68
C ARG A 125 -17.29 1.31 7.64
N ASN A 126 -18.23 1.78 6.81
CA ASN A 126 -19.50 1.10 6.60
C ASN A 126 -19.37 -0.10 5.66
N HIS A 127 -18.28 -0.18 4.91
CA HIS A 127 -18.00 -1.22 3.92
C HIS A 127 -16.80 -2.09 4.29
N TYR A 128 -15.87 -1.58 5.11
CA TYR A 128 -14.60 -2.23 5.47
C TYR A 128 -14.39 -2.25 6.97
N ARG A 129 -13.92 -3.38 7.51
CA ARG A 129 -13.58 -3.52 8.94
C ARG A 129 -12.31 -2.76 9.33
N GLY A 130 -11.44 -2.43 8.37
CA GLY A 130 -10.19 -1.72 8.58
C GLY A 130 -9.61 -1.17 7.28
N LYS A 131 -8.55 -0.38 7.41
CA LYS A 131 -7.93 0.35 6.30
C LYS A 131 -6.97 -0.50 5.47
N PHE A 132 -6.37 -1.55 6.06
CA PHE A 132 -5.35 -2.40 5.43
C PHE A 132 -5.93 -3.28 4.33
N PHE A 133 -5.12 -3.60 3.34
CA PHE A 133 -5.48 -4.41 2.17
C PHE A 133 -6.18 -5.72 2.50
N PHE A 134 -5.81 -6.39 3.59
CA PHE A 134 -6.43 -7.66 3.99
C PHE A 134 -7.86 -7.52 4.51
N HIS A 135 -8.38 -6.29 4.66
CA HIS A 135 -9.80 -6.02 4.90
C HIS A 135 -10.60 -5.80 3.60
N ALA A 136 -9.95 -5.86 2.42
CA ALA A 136 -10.65 -5.83 1.15
C ALA A 136 -11.65 -6.98 1.05
N GLN A 137 -12.82 -6.73 0.46
CA GLN A 137 -13.89 -7.73 0.37
C GLN A 137 -13.44 -8.96 -0.40
N VAL A 138 -12.65 -8.78 -1.45
CA VAL A 138 -12.09 -9.89 -2.23
C VAL A 138 -11.23 -10.83 -1.37
N LEU A 139 -10.42 -10.30 -0.43
CA LEU A 139 -9.56 -11.13 0.43
C LEU A 139 -10.30 -11.69 1.65
N VAL A 140 -11.38 -11.05 2.09
CA VAL A 140 -12.26 -11.62 3.12
C VAL A 140 -12.99 -12.86 2.58
N GLN A 141 -13.36 -12.84 1.31
CA GLN A 141 -14.00 -13.97 0.64
C GLN A 141 -13.00 -15.06 0.21
N PHE A 142 -11.80 -14.64 -0.23
CA PHE A 142 -10.75 -15.52 -0.76
C PHE A 142 -9.42 -15.18 -0.08
N PRO A 143 -9.19 -15.64 1.16
CA PRO A 143 -7.98 -15.31 1.92
C PRO A 143 -6.74 -15.88 1.24
N PRO A 144 -5.64 -15.10 1.16
CA PRO A 144 -4.39 -15.56 0.58
C PRO A 144 -3.65 -16.52 1.51
N LEU A 145 -2.76 -17.32 0.94
CA LEU A 145 -1.76 -18.05 1.72
C LEU A 145 -0.78 -17.06 2.33
N TYR A 146 -0.54 -17.18 3.63
CA TYR A 146 0.43 -16.36 4.36
C TYR A 146 1.76 -17.11 4.52
N ILE A 147 2.87 -16.45 4.15
CA ILE A 147 4.23 -16.94 4.33
C ILE A 147 5.04 -15.85 5.04
N GLU A 148 5.59 -16.18 6.20
CA GLU A 148 6.47 -15.28 6.95
C GLU A 148 7.93 -15.58 6.65
N LEU A 149 8.69 -14.53 6.27
CA LEU A 149 10.13 -14.59 6.07
C LEU A 149 10.82 -14.24 7.39
N SER A 150 11.62 -15.16 7.92
CA SER A 150 12.28 -15.01 9.22
C SER A 150 13.75 -14.59 9.13
N HIS A 151 14.40 -14.77 7.97
CA HIS A 151 15.83 -14.49 7.82
C HIS A 151 16.10 -13.07 7.31
N ILE A 152 17.01 -12.35 7.99
CA ILE A 152 17.38 -10.97 7.65
C ILE A 152 18.68 -10.98 6.86
N TYR A 153 18.64 -10.48 5.61
CA TYR A 153 19.81 -10.37 4.74
C TYR A 153 20.36 -8.94 4.61
N ARG A 154 19.57 -7.93 4.98
CA ARG A 154 19.90 -6.51 4.77
C ARG A 154 20.95 -5.99 5.73
N GLN A 155 20.94 -6.48 6.96
CA GLN A 155 21.80 -6.03 8.05
C GLN A 155 22.69 -7.19 8.51
N THR A 156 23.96 -6.88 8.85
CA THR A 156 24.94 -7.83 9.37
C THR A 156 25.34 -7.53 10.83
N ASP A 157 25.00 -6.34 11.34
CA ASP A 157 25.24 -5.97 12.73
C ASP A 157 24.17 -6.63 13.63
N GLU A 158 24.55 -7.71 14.31
CA GLU A 158 23.66 -8.47 15.19
C GLU A 158 23.07 -7.63 16.33
N ARG A 159 23.81 -6.66 16.84
CA ARG A 159 23.38 -5.74 17.87
C ARG A 159 22.24 -4.85 17.40
N PHE A 160 22.41 -4.30 16.21
CA PHE A 160 21.39 -3.47 15.56
C PHE A 160 20.15 -4.30 15.18
N ILE A 161 20.35 -5.50 14.64
CA ILE A 161 19.27 -6.47 14.35
C ILE A 161 18.46 -6.77 15.63
N SER A 162 19.12 -6.99 16.75
CA SER A 162 18.44 -7.22 18.04
C SER A 162 17.56 -6.05 18.46
N VAL A 163 18.10 -4.82 18.39
CA VAL A 163 17.33 -3.59 18.69
C VAL A 163 16.11 -3.47 17.79
N LEU A 164 16.27 -3.70 16.48
CA LEU A 164 15.15 -3.63 15.53
C LEU A 164 14.08 -4.69 15.82
N ASN A 165 14.48 -5.91 16.17
CA ASN A 165 13.55 -6.98 16.54
C ASN A 165 12.81 -6.68 17.85
N HIS A 166 13.49 -6.11 18.86
CA HIS A 166 12.84 -5.67 20.09
C HIS A 166 11.82 -4.55 19.80
N LEU A 167 12.18 -3.59 18.95
CA LEU A 167 11.27 -2.53 18.53
C LEU A 167 10.04 -3.10 17.79
N ARG A 168 10.27 -4.00 16.83
CA ARG A 168 9.23 -4.67 16.05
C ARG A 168 8.23 -5.43 16.93
N ASN A 169 8.73 -6.12 17.93
CA ASN A 169 7.93 -6.94 18.84
C ASN A 169 7.37 -6.17 20.06
N ASN A 170 7.57 -4.84 20.09
CA ASN A 170 7.22 -3.99 21.24
C ASN A 170 7.85 -4.47 22.56
N GLN A 171 9.11 -4.91 22.49
CA GLN A 171 9.90 -5.46 23.61
C GLN A 171 11.17 -4.64 23.85
N ILE A 172 11.14 -3.33 23.53
CA ILE A 172 12.30 -2.45 23.66
C ILE A 172 12.74 -2.35 25.12
N THR A 173 14.04 -2.47 25.36
CA THR A 173 14.66 -2.44 26.68
C THR A 173 15.41 -1.13 26.91
N ASN A 174 15.78 -0.83 28.16
CA ASN A 174 16.64 0.29 28.52
C ASN A 174 18.02 0.18 27.84
N GLN A 175 18.52 -1.03 27.64
CA GLN A 175 19.77 -1.29 26.94
C GLN A 175 19.69 -0.91 25.46
N ASP A 176 18.56 -1.20 24.80
CA ASP A 176 18.31 -0.82 23.42
C ASP A 176 18.26 0.71 23.27
N ILE A 177 17.57 1.38 24.18
CA ILE A 177 17.50 2.85 24.25
C ILE A 177 18.90 3.44 24.44
N ALA A 178 19.70 2.90 25.36
CA ALA A 178 21.06 3.33 25.60
C ALA A 178 21.94 3.14 24.35
N THR A 179 21.73 2.04 23.62
CA THR A 179 22.44 1.77 22.34
C THR A 179 22.08 2.82 21.29
N LEU A 180 20.79 3.12 21.09
CA LEU A 180 20.33 4.11 20.12
C LEU A 180 20.80 5.53 20.49
N ASN A 181 20.80 5.89 21.77
CA ASN A 181 21.23 7.20 22.26
C ASN A 181 22.71 7.50 21.99
N GLN A 182 23.56 6.50 21.77
CA GLN A 182 24.97 6.71 21.38
C GLN A 182 25.09 7.37 20.00
N PHE A 183 24.07 7.27 19.15
CA PHE A 183 24.03 7.83 17.81
C PHE A 183 23.33 9.20 17.73
N VAL A 184 22.78 9.70 18.84
CA VAL A 184 22.14 11.02 18.90
C VAL A 184 23.23 12.10 18.79
N LYS A 185 23.10 12.97 17.80
CA LYS A 185 24.02 14.10 17.54
C LYS A 185 23.17 15.36 17.41
N PRO A 186 22.94 16.11 18.52
CA PRO A 186 22.07 17.30 18.51
C PRO A 186 22.53 18.38 17.53
N ASP A 187 23.85 18.54 17.37
CA ASP A 187 24.45 19.57 16.51
C ASP A 187 24.83 19.05 15.13
N PHE A 188 24.14 17.99 14.63
CA PHE A 188 24.43 17.41 13.32
C PHE A 188 24.02 18.35 12.19
N ASP A 189 25.02 18.89 11.47
CA ASP A 189 24.77 19.72 10.29
C ASP A 189 24.75 18.90 9.01
N LEU A 190 23.56 18.76 8.40
CA LEU A 190 23.36 18.07 7.13
C LEU A 190 24.12 18.72 5.97
N ARG A 191 24.31 20.04 5.99
CA ARG A 191 25.03 20.78 4.92
C ARG A 191 26.51 20.47 4.91
N ALA A 192 27.09 20.29 6.10
CA ALA A 192 28.49 19.91 6.27
C ALA A 192 28.76 18.43 6.00
N ASN A 193 27.75 17.58 6.11
CA ASN A 193 27.85 16.11 6.01
C ASN A 193 27.16 15.61 4.74
N LYS A 194 27.83 15.70 3.60
CA LYS A 194 27.31 15.19 2.32
C LYS A 194 27.09 13.69 2.37
N GLY A 195 25.98 13.21 1.78
CA GLY A 195 25.64 11.79 1.70
C GLY A 195 24.65 11.32 2.77
N PHE A 196 24.28 12.17 3.71
CA PHE A 196 23.18 11.90 4.64
C PHE A 196 21.87 12.48 4.12
N ILE A 197 20.77 11.82 4.47
CA ILE A 197 19.40 12.31 4.25
C ILE A 197 18.71 12.46 5.60
N CYS A 198 17.86 13.47 5.74
CA CYS A 198 17.00 13.62 6.91
C CYS A 198 15.65 12.98 6.66
N LEU A 199 15.24 12.10 7.55
CA LEU A 199 13.90 11.52 7.54
C LEU A 199 13.04 12.21 8.59
N THR A 200 11.84 12.59 8.22
CA THR A 200 10.87 13.24 9.11
C THR A 200 9.52 12.57 9.01
N THR A 201 8.74 12.65 10.08
CA THR A 201 7.38 12.06 10.14
C THR A 201 6.30 12.93 9.50
N HIS A 202 6.60 14.20 9.19
CA HIS A 202 5.63 15.16 8.67
C HIS A 202 6.23 15.99 7.54
N ASN A 203 5.49 16.20 6.45
CA ASN A 203 5.92 17.00 5.31
C ASN A 203 6.29 18.44 5.70
N ALA A 204 5.54 19.05 6.63
CA ALA A 204 5.84 20.42 7.12
C ALA A 204 7.20 20.57 7.85
N LYS A 205 7.91 19.47 8.10
CA LYS A 205 9.26 19.46 8.68
C LYS A 205 10.32 19.06 7.66
N ALA A 206 9.91 18.71 6.45
CA ALA A 206 10.81 18.32 5.36
C ALA A 206 11.26 19.53 4.52
N ASP A 207 10.50 20.63 4.57
CA ASP A 207 10.76 21.92 3.93
C ASP A 207 11.62 22.78 4.88
#